data_ba767814c77b0ce0613d5ea4c58ed775
#
_entry.id   ba767814c77b0ce0613d5ea4c58ed775
#
_cell.length_a   1.000
_cell.length_b   1.000
_cell.length_c   1.000
_cell.angle_alpha   90.00
_cell.angle_beta   90.00
_cell.angle_gamma   90.00
#
_symmetry.space_group_name_H-M   'P 1'
#
loop_
_entity.id
_entity.type
_entity.pdbx_description
1 polymer ?
#
loop_
_entity_poly.entity_id
_entity_poly.type
_entity_poly.pdbx_seq_one_letter_code
_entity_poly.pdbx_strand_id
1 'polypeptide(L)' 'MAKKCIVKVILSRQQKQILERIATKLGMSESETLRFAFMQYAEKLNLLTERVHS' A
#
# COMPACT_ATOMS: atom_id res chain seq x y z
N MET A 1 -2.47 -19.61 -9.71
CA MET A 1 -2.45 -19.26 -8.33
C MET A 1 -1.37 -18.26 -7.99
N ALA A 2 -1.76 -17.20 -7.37
CA ALA A 2 -0.80 -16.15 -7.06
C ALA A 2 0.08 -16.57 -5.90
N LYS A 3 1.34 -16.26 -5.99
CA LYS A 3 2.27 -16.48 -4.91
C LYS A 3 2.34 -15.24 -4.05
N LYS A 4 2.45 -15.44 -2.76
CA LYS A 4 2.61 -14.33 -1.86
C LYS A 4 4.08 -14.02 -1.70
N CYS A 5 4.41 -12.77 -1.87
CA CYS A 5 5.76 -12.30 -1.66
C CYS A 5 5.77 -11.46 -0.41
N ILE A 6 6.77 -11.65 0.42
CA ILE A 6 6.85 -10.95 1.68
C ILE A 6 7.89 -9.86 1.58
N VAL A 7 7.49 -8.64 1.93
CA VAL A 7 8.38 -7.51 1.94
C VAL A 7 8.36 -6.89 3.32
N LYS A 8 9.52 -6.71 3.90
CA LYS A 8 9.63 -6.07 5.20
C LYS A 8 9.84 -4.59 5.03
N VAL A 9 9.07 -3.82 5.78
CA VAL A 9 9.17 -2.37 5.73
C VAL A 9 9.44 -1.86 7.13
N ILE A 10 10.47 -1.05 7.25
CA ILE A 10 10.82 -0.45 8.54
C ILE A 10 10.45 1.01 8.50
N LEU A 11 9.62 1.43 9.44
CA LEU A 11 9.14 2.79 9.50
C LEU A 11 9.72 3.49 10.72
N SER A 12 9.91 4.79 10.59
CA SER A 12 10.26 5.58 11.75
C SER A 12 9.04 5.69 12.64
N ARG A 13 9.24 6.14 13.87
CA ARG A 13 8.13 6.29 14.80
C ARG A 13 7.05 7.21 14.21
N GLN A 14 7.50 8.30 13.63
CA GLN A 14 6.57 9.26 13.05
C GLN A 14 5.78 8.63 11.90
N GLN A 15 6.46 7.90 11.04
CA GLN A 15 5.79 7.25 9.93
C GLN A 15 4.78 6.21 10.41
N LYS A 16 5.15 5.49 11.46
CA LYS A 16 4.25 4.50 12.02
C LYS A 16 2.98 5.15 12.55
N GLN A 17 3.12 6.29 13.22
CA GLN A 17 1.96 6.99 13.75
C GLN A 17 1.06 7.48 12.64
N ILE A 18 1.64 7.98 11.57
CA ILE A 18 0.86 8.45 10.44
C ILE A 18 0.11 7.28 9.81
N LEU A 19 0.78 6.15 9.69
CA LEU A 19 0.15 4.97 9.14
C LEU A 19 -1.04 4.52 9.97
N GLU A 20 -0.87 4.54 11.29
CA GLU A 20 -1.97 4.16 12.18
C GLU A 20 -3.17 5.08 12.03
N ARG A 21 -2.92 6.36 11.86
CA ARG A 21 -3.99 7.32 11.69
C ARG A 21 -4.74 7.10 10.38
N ILE A 22 -4.00 6.87 9.32
CA ILE A 22 -4.62 6.62 8.04
C ILE A 22 -5.44 5.34 8.09
N ALA A 23 -4.88 4.30 8.67
CA ALA A 23 -5.57 3.03 8.76
C ALA A 23 -6.88 3.17 9.52
N THR A 24 -6.85 3.91 10.63
CA THR A 24 -8.04 4.13 11.42
C THR A 24 -9.08 4.90 10.63
N LYS A 25 -8.65 5.92 9.91
CA LYS A 25 -9.57 6.70 9.11
C LYS A 25 -10.23 5.89 8.02
N LEU A 26 -9.48 4.99 7.42
CA LEU A 26 -9.99 4.19 6.33
C LEU A 26 -10.68 2.92 6.79
N GLY A 27 -10.56 2.60 8.07
CA GLY A 27 -11.15 1.37 8.57
C GLY A 27 -10.43 0.15 8.05
N MET A 28 -9.13 0.26 7.85
CA MET A 28 -8.31 -0.82 7.31
C MET A 28 -7.23 -1.21 8.29
N SER A 29 -6.65 -2.39 8.08
CA SER A 29 -5.46 -2.76 8.82
C SER A 29 -4.29 -1.96 8.28
N GLU A 30 -3.19 -1.96 9.02
CA GLU A 30 -1.99 -1.24 8.56
C GLU A 30 -1.45 -1.86 7.28
N SER A 31 -1.46 -3.17 7.20
CA SER A 31 -1.00 -3.85 6.00
C SER A 31 -1.83 -3.50 4.79
N GLU A 32 -3.15 -3.47 4.97
CA GLU A 32 -4.03 -3.10 3.87
C GLU A 32 -3.84 -1.65 3.47
N THR A 33 -3.60 -0.80 4.46
CA THR A 33 -3.37 0.61 4.17
C THR A 33 -2.12 0.79 3.33
N LEU A 34 -1.07 0.06 3.67
CA LEU A 34 0.17 0.14 2.90
C LEU A 34 -0.02 -0.37 1.48
N ARG A 35 -0.75 -1.48 1.33
CA ARG A 35 -1.02 -2.00 0.00
C ARG A 35 -1.85 -1.04 -0.81
N PHE A 36 -2.84 -0.44 -0.17
CA PHE A 36 -3.69 0.52 -0.84
C PHE A 36 -2.88 1.72 -1.31
N ALA A 37 -2.03 2.25 -0.44
CA ALA A 37 -1.21 3.40 -0.79
C ALA A 37 -0.25 3.07 -1.92
N PHE A 38 0.32 1.86 -1.88
CA PHE A 38 1.22 1.42 -2.92
C PHE A 38 0.51 1.33 -4.26
N MET A 39 -0.68 0.78 -4.26
CA MET A 39 -1.43 0.65 -5.51
C MET A 39 -1.84 2.00 -6.07
N GLN A 40 -2.19 2.93 -5.19
CA GLN A 40 -2.52 4.28 -5.62
C GLN A 40 -1.33 4.94 -6.29
N TYR A 41 -0.17 4.75 -5.72
CA TYR A 41 1.03 5.35 -6.28
C TYR A 41 1.40 4.70 -7.61
N ALA A 42 1.24 3.38 -7.69
CA ALA A 42 1.52 2.67 -8.93
C ALA A 42 0.59 3.16 -10.03
N GLU A 43 -0.66 3.41 -9.68
CA GLU A 43 -1.62 3.94 -10.63
C GLU A 43 -1.20 5.30 -11.14
N LYS A 44 -0.70 6.12 -10.22
CA LYS A 44 -0.23 7.45 -10.57
C LYS A 44 0.93 7.39 -11.54
N LEU A 45 1.75 6.36 -11.43
CA LEU A 45 2.88 6.17 -12.34
C LEU A 45 2.49 5.44 -13.62
N ASN A 46 1.21 5.12 -13.75
CA ASN A 46 0.67 4.45 -14.94
C ASN A 46 1.15 3.02 -15.10
N LEU A 47 1.62 2.42 -14.03
CA LEU A 47 2.11 1.05 -14.13
C LEU A 47 0.97 0.06 -14.20
N LEU A 48 -0.10 0.30 -13.45
CA LEU A 48 -1.26 -0.57 -13.47
C LEU A 48 -2.03 -0.43 -14.77
N THR A 49 -2.07 0.78 -15.29
CA THR A 49 -2.82 1.04 -16.50
C THR A 49 -2.28 0.23 -17.67
N GLU A 50 -0.98 0.09 -17.72
CA GLU A 50 -0.38 -0.68 -18.79
C GLU A 50 -0.83 -2.12 -18.77
N ARG A 51 -0.92 -2.69 -17.59
CA ARG A 51 -1.32 -4.07 -17.48
C ARG A 51 -2.78 -4.26 -17.85
N VAL A 52 -3.58 -3.29 -17.52
CA VAL A 52 -5.00 -3.38 -17.80
C VAL A 52 -5.25 -3.41 -19.29
N HIS A 53 -4.43 -2.72 -20.02
CA HIS A 53 -4.63 -2.63 -21.46
C HIS A 53 -4.09 -3.80 -22.24
N SER A 54 -3.33 -4.62 -21.61
CA SER A 54 -2.78 -5.76 -22.36
C SER A 54 -3.75 -6.87 -22.52
#